data_021a86fa2d3321590452abb68e3b14f8
#
_entry.id   021a86fa2d3321590452abb68e3b14f8
#
_cell.length_a   1.000
_cell.length_b   1.000
_cell.length_c   1.000
_cell.angle_alpha   90.00
_cell.angle_beta   90.00
_cell.angle_gamma   90.00
#
_symmetry.space_group_name_H-M   'P 1'
#
loop_
_entity.id
_entity.type
_entity.pdbx_description
1 polymer ?
#
loop_
_entity_poly.entity_id
_entity_poly.type
_entity_poly.pdbx_seq_one_letter_code
_entity_poly.pdbx_strand_id
1 'polypeptide(L)'
;MGLLILLIGLQSCTSQKKNETATATQKSISDLSIYNLPSQWTTQDNKNIEMKDLKGKVLVMVMIYTSCKSACPRLVADMRHIEERIPENLKDKVQLVLVSIDPTVDTPKRLKDFSIENKMDGNQWLFLRSTEENTREFAAVLAVNYKKISPIDFSHSNIISVFNAEGELAFQQEGLGVSYDETVNKITEEAEKLN
;
A
#
# COMPACT_ATOMS: atom_id res chain seq x y z
N MET A 1 -61.18 59.60 -33.99
CA MET A 1 -60.78 59.84 -32.58
C MET A 1 -60.43 58.44 -32.02
N GLY A 2 -59.22 58.04 -32.14
CA GLY A 2 -58.73 56.68 -31.74
C GLY A 2 -57.95 56.79 -30.47
N LEU A 3 -58.32 56.03 -29.46
CA LEU A 3 -57.72 55.96 -28.17
C LEU A 3 -56.63 54.83 -28.19
N LEU A 4 -55.38 55.23 -28.11
CA LEU A 4 -54.24 54.31 -28.09
C LEU A 4 -54.00 53.89 -26.63
N ILE A 5 -54.24 52.61 -26.30
CA ILE A 5 -53.95 52.02 -24.98
C ILE A 5 -52.54 51.44 -25.00
N LEU A 6 -51.61 52.06 -24.25
CA LEU A 6 -50.25 51.62 -24.04
C LEU A 6 -50.21 50.57 -22.96
N LEU A 7 -49.97 49.28 -23.29
CA LEU A 7 -49.73 48.20 -22.36
C LEU A 7 -48.29 48.15 -21.95
N ILE A 8 -47.97 48.52 -20.72
CA ILE A 8 -46.65 48.40 -20.10
C ILE A 8 -46.50 46.96 -19.56
N GLY A 9 -45.68 46.17 -20.23
CA GLY A 9 -45.34 44.83 -19.78
C GLY A 9 -44.29 44.86 -18.66
N LEU A 10 -44.68 44.43 -17.46
CA LEU A 10 -43.76 44.18 -16.34
C LEU A 10 -43.01 42.89 -16.58
N GLN A 11 -41.72 43.01 -16.91
CA GLN A 11 -40.78 41.85 -16.96
C GLN A 11 -40.38 41.54 -15.52
N SER A 12 -40.89 40.44 -15.00
CA SER A 12 -40.43 39.83 -13.73
C SER A 12 -39.14 39.08 -13.96
N CYS A 13 -38.00 39.58 -13.47
CA CYS A 13 -36.76 38.86 -13.39
C CYS A 13 -36.82 37.80 -12.30
N THR A 14 -37.08 36.55 -12.67
CA THR A 14 -36.89 35.41 -11.78
C THR A 14 -35.38 35.13 -11.63
N SER A 15 -34.83 35.48 -10.47
CA SER A 15 -33.50 35.15 -10.06
C SER A 15 -33.41 33.60 -9.86
N GLN A 16 -32.83 32.88 -10.82
CA GLN A 16 -32.50 31.47 -10.66
C GLN A 16 -31.33 31.37 -9.67
N LYS A 17 -31.61 30.91 -8.45
CA LYS A 17 -30.63 30.44 -7.51
C LYS A 17 -29.93 29.23 -8.12
N LYS A 18 -28.70 29.43 -8.60
CA LYS A 18 -27.82 28.37 -9.03
C LYS A 18 -27.45 27.55 -7.77
N ASN A 19 -28.05 26.37 -7.63
CA ASN A 19 -27.60 25.39 -6.67
C ASN A 19 -26.19 24.95 -7.11
N GLU A 20 -25.16 25.50 -6.50
CA GLU A 20 -23.82 24.95 -6.54
C GLU A 20 -23.85 23.67 -5.70
N THR A 21 -24.07 22.55 -6.37
CA THR A 21 -23.77 21.23 -5.83
C THR A 21 -22.27 21.20 -5.62
N ALA A 22 -21.82 21.27 -4.37
CA ALA A 22 -20.43 21.06 -4.00
C ALA A 22 -20.07 19.64 -4.43
N THR A 23 -19.50 19.50 -5.62
CA THR A 23 -18.86 18.28 -6.06
C THR A 23 -17.64 18.12 -5.17
N ALA A 24 -17.70 17.19 -4.20
CA ALA A 24 -16.53 16.78 -3.44
C ALA A 24 -15.46 16.39 -4.47
N THR A 25 -14.41 17.18 -4.55
CA THR A 25 -13.28 16.92 -5.44
C THR A 25 -12.64 15.62 -4.94
N GLN A 26 -12.96 14.52 -5.59
CA GLN A 26 -12.32 13.24 -5.35
C GLN A 26 -10.84 13.46 -5.72
N LYS A 27 -9.97 13.56 -4.71
CA LYS A 27 -8.53 13.74 -4.90
C LYS A 27 -8.04 12.62 -5.79
N SER A 28 -7.61 12.93 -7.00
CA SER A 28 -7.06 11.94 -7.94
C SER A 28 -5.86 11.25 -7.30
N ILE A 29 -5.74 9.94 -7.52
CA ILE A 29 -4.54 9.20 -7.11
C ILE A 29 -3.35 9.80 -7.87
N SER A 30 -2.26 10.06 -7.17
CA SER A 30 -1.02 10.57 -7.76
C SER A 30 -0.43 9.56 -8.74
N ASP A 31 0.17 10.02 -9.82
CA ASP A 31 0.84 9.16 -10.82
C ASP A 31 2.02 8.35 -10.22
N LEU A 32 2.54 8.78 -9.07
CA LEU A 32 3.62 8.10 -8.35
C LEU A 32 3.11 7.04 -7.35
N SER A 33 1.79 6.85 -7.26
CA SER A 33 1.19 5.93 -6.31
C SER A 33 1.17 4.49 -6.82
N ILE A 34 1.55 3.54 -5.93
CA ILE A 34 1.40 2.10 -6.18
C ILE A 34 -0.07 1.67 -6.33
N TYR A 35 -1.02 2.52 -5.95
CA TYR A 35 -2.46 2.26 -6.09
C TYR A 35 -2.95 2.35 -7.54
N ASN A 36 -2.12 2.85 -8.46
CA ASN A 36 -2.38 2.83 -9.91
C ASN A 36 -2.07 1.46 -10.55
N LEU A 37 -1.42 0.56 -9.83
CA LEU A 37 -1.12 -0.79 -10.35
C LEU A 37 -2.41 -1.60 -10.43
N PRO A 38 -2.77 -2.14 -11.60
CA PRO A 38 -4.00 -2.90 -11.81
C PRO A 38 -3.90 -4.34 -11.30
N SER A 39 -2.78 -4.72 -10.71
CA SER A 39 -2.48 -6.09 -10.30
C SER A 39 -3.38 -6.55 -9.15
N GLN A 40 -3.87 -7.80 -9.28
CA GLN A 40 -4.64 -8.50 -8.25
C GLN A 40 -3.72 -9.29 -7.34
N TRP A 41 -4.01 -9.26 -6.05
CA TRP A 41 -3.23 -9.93 -5.00
C TRP A 41 -4.12 -10.85 -4.18
N THR A 42 -3.59 -11.98 -3.77
CA THR A 42 -4.26 -12.90 -2.84
C THR A 42 -3.55 -12.86 -1.49
N THR A 43 -4.31 -12.64 -0.42
CA THR A 43 -3.80 -12.59 0.95
C THR A 43 -3.56 -13.99 1.53
N GLN A 44 -2.87 -14.06 2.68
CA GLN A 44 -2.72 -15.29 3.48
C GLN A 44 -4.08 -15.91 3.91
N ASP A 45 -5.13 -15.13 3.96
CA ASP A 45 -6.49 -15.58 4.28
C ASP A 45 -7.33 -15.91 3.04
N ASN A 46 -6.65 -16.07 1.88
CA ASN A 46 -7.25 -16.38 0.58
C ASN A 46 -8.29 -15.36 0.09
N LYS A 47 -8.10 -14.08 0.43
CA LYS A 47 -8.91 -12.97 -0.06
C LYS A 47 -8.21 -12.29 -1.23
N ASN A 48 -8.95 -11.94 -2.27
CA ASN A 48 -8.42 -11.14 -3.38
C ASN A 48 -8.57 -9.66 -3.07
N ILE A 49 -7.49 -8.91 -3.28
CA ILE A 49 -7.43 -7.46 -3.09
C ILE A 49 -6.64 -6.80 -4.22
N GLU A 50 -6.82 -5.50 -4.38
CA GLU A 50 -5.93 -4.62 -5.15
C GLU A 50 -5.07 -3.78 -4.19
N MET A 51 -3.94 -3.24 -4.68
CA MET A 51 -3.11 -2.36 -3.83
C MET A 51 -3.89 -1.14 -3.31
N LYS A 52 -4.83 -0.60 -4.08
CA LYS A 52 -5.69 0.51 -3.65
C LYS A 52 -6.58 0.22 -2.43
N ASP A 53 -6.85 -1.07 -2.14
CA ASP A 53 -7.63 -1.47 -0.96
C ASP A 53 -6.85 -1.26 0.35
N LEU A 54 -5.54 -1.01 0.26
CA LEU A 54 -4.66 -0.67 1.38
C LEU A 54 -4.56 0.83 1.64
N LYS A 55 -5.25 1.65 0.85
CA LYS A 55 -5.22 3.12 0.96
C LYS A 55 -5.66 3.58 2.35
N GLY A 56 -4.99 4.64 2.84
CA GLY A 56 -5.30 5.25 4.13
C GLY A 56 -4.43 4.75 5.28
N LYS A 57 -3.49 3.84 5.01
CA LYS A 57 -2.46 3.40 5.96
C LYS A 57 -1.07 3.67 5.42
N VAL A 58 -0.12 3.86 6.32
CA VAL A 58 1.30 3.77 5.99
C VAL A 58 1.64 2.31 5.74
N LEU A 59 2.25 2.00 4.59
CA LEU A 59 2.62 0.64 4.25
C LEU A 59 4.13 0.45 4.40
N VAL A 60 4.54 -0.57 5.15
CA VAL A 60 5.93 -1.00 5.26
C VAL A 60 6.06 -2.32 4.52
N MET A 61 6.71 -2.30 3.36
CA MET A 61 6.71 -3.42 2.44
C MET A 61 8.08 -4.05 2.26
N VAL A 62 8.10 -5.37 2.16
CA VAL A 62 9.29 -6.16 1.85
C VAL A 62 8.94 -7.34 0.96
N MET A 63 9.85 -7.71 0.06
CA MET A 63 9.68 -8.91 -0.77
C MET A 63 10.47 -10.08 -0.17
N ILE A 64 9.80 -11.24 -0.05
CA ILE A 64 10.34 -12.46 0.57
C ILE A 64 9.94 -13.71 -0.22
N TYR A 65 10.46 -14.86 0.17
CA TYR A 65 9.87 -16.16 -0.16
C TYR A 65 10.01 -17.11 1.04
N THR A 66 8.97 -17.93 1.28
CA THR A 66 8.88 -18.67 2.55
C THR A 66 9.85 -19.85 2.67
N SER A 67 10.43 -20.32 1.56
CA SER A 67 11.43 -21.41 1.54
C SER A 67 12.88 -20.93 1.74
N CYS A 68 13.10 -19.62 1.82
CA CYS A 68 14.43 -19.04 2.05
C CYS A 68 15.00 -19.43 3.41
N LYS A 69 16.25 -19.94 3.42
CA LYS A 69 16.94 -20.35 4.64
C LYS A 69 18.09 -19.43 5.04
N SER A 70 18.38 -18.40 4.25
CA SER A 70 19.54 -17.51 4.45
C SER A 70 19.13 -16.07 4.83
N ALA A 71 18.72 -15.27 3.88
CA ALA A 71 18.44 -13.84 4.08
C ALA A 71 17.06 -13.56 4.70
N CYS A 72 16.00 -14.30 4.31
CA CYS A 72 14.64 -14.03 4.77
C CYS A 72 14.44 -14.16 6.28
N PRO A 73 15.06 -15.12 7.02
CA PRO A 73 14.93 -15.14 8.47
C PRO A 73 15.44 -13.85 9.12
N ARG A 74 16.49 -13.24 8.56
CA ARG A 74 16.99 -11.95 9.04
C ARG A 74 16.04 -10.81 8.68
N LEU A 75 15.59 -10.77 7.44
CA LEU A 75 14.66 -9.73 6.97
C LEU A 75 13.31 -9.77 7.72
N VAL A 76 12.82 -10.97 8.05
CA VAL A 76 11.65 -11.18 8.91
C VAL A 76 11.90 -10.65 10.33
N ALA A 77 13.08 -10.94 10.91
CA ALA A 77 13.47 -10.42 12.21
C ALA A 77 13.56 -8.89 12.21
N ASP A 78 14.10 -8.32 11.13
CA ASP A 78 14.21 -6.87 10.94
C ASP A 78 12.81 -6.22 10.87
N MET A 79 11.86 -6.80 10.15
CA MET A 79 10.47 -6.32 10.08
C MET A 79 9.76 -6.39 11.44
N ARG A 80 9.97 -7.45 12.22
CA ARG A 80 9.45 -7.55 13.59
C ARG A 80 10.06 -6.51 14.52
N HIS A 81 11.35 -6.27 14.39
CA HIS A 81 12.02 -5.23 15.17
C HIS A 81 11.49 -3.83 14.85
N ILE A 82 11.16 -3.57 13.58
CA ILE A 82 10.47 -2.33 13.18
C ILE A 82 9.09 -2.25 13.86
N GLU A 83 8.28 -3.34 13.79
CA GLU A 83 6.96 -3.39 14.43
C GLU A 83 7.00 -3.02 15.93
N GLU A 84 7.95 -3.60 16.66
CA GLU A 84 8.14 -3.37 18.10
C GLU A 84 8.44 -1.90 18.44
N ARG A 85 8.99 -1.15 17.49
CA ARG A 85 9.38 0.25 17.67
C ARG A 85 8.33 1.26 17.19
N ILE A 86 7.27 0.81 16.50
CA ILE A 86 6.15 1.68 16.13
C ILE A 86 5.38 2.06 17.40
N PRO A 87 5.16 3.36 17.67
CA PRO A 87 4.36 3.81 18.82
C PRO A 87 2.98 3.14 18.86
N GLU A 88 2.54 2.70 20.03
CA GLU A 88 1.29 1.94 20.21
C GLU A 88 0.07 2.66 19.62
N ASN A 89 -0.01 3.99 19.81
CA ASN A 89 -1.09 4.83 19.30
C ASN A 89 -1.08 5.03 17.77
N LEU A 90 -0.05 4.54 17.07
CA LEU A 90 0.08 4.62 15.62
C LEU A 90 -0.02 3.26 14.93
N LYS A 91 -0.03 2.16 15.67
CA LYS A 91 -0.05 0.80 15.10
C LYS A 91 -1.23 0.57 14.17
N ASP A 92 -2.41 1.05 14.50
CA ASP A 92 -3.61 0.91 13.67
C ASP A 92 -3.52 1.66 12.32
N LYS A 93 -2.61 2.63 12.22
CA LYS A 93 -2.36 3.43 11.01
C LYS A 93 -1.28 2.84 10.10
N VAL A 94 -0.60 1.78 10.54
CA VAL A 94 0.50 1.15 9.82
C VAL A 94 0.14 -0.28 9.45
N GLN A 95 0.43 -0.68 8.23
CA GLN A 95 0.31 -2.05 7.74
C GLN A 95 1.70 -2.57 7.34
N LEU A 96 2.10 -3.69 7.90
CA LEU A 96 3.34 -4.40 7.55
C LEU A 96 3.01 -5.45 6.50
N VAL A 97 3.63 -5.34 5.32
CA VAL A 97 3.25 -6.13 4.14
C VAL A 97 4.44 -6.94 3.63
N LEU A 98 4.29 -8.26 3.60
CA LEU A 98 5.27 -9.15 2.98
C LEU A 98 4.74 -9.67 1.66
N VAL A 99 5.47 -9.44 0.58
CA VAL A 99 5.08 -9.82 -0.78
C VAL A 99 5.96 -10.98 -1.24
N SER A 100 5.33 -12.10 -1.61
CA SER A 100 6.06 -13.27 -2.10
C SER A 100 6.63 -13.05 -3.49
N ILE A 101 7.92 -13.44 -3.68
CA ILE A 101 8.58 -13.55 -4.99
C ILE A 101 8.50 -14.96 -5.59
N ASP A 102 7.97 -15.94 -4.85
CA ASP A 102 7.77 -17.33 -5.33
C ASP A 102 6.30 -17.74 -5.26
N PRO A 103 5.42 -17.13 -6.08
CA PRO A 103 3.99 -17.40 -6.02
C PRO A 103 3.60 -18.85 -6.33
N THR A 104 4.50 -19.65 -6.90
CA THR A 104 4.26 -21.05 -7.17
C THR A 104 4.29 -21.88 -5.89
N VAL A 105 5.20 -21.58 -4.98
CA VAL A 105 5.37 -22.28 -3.70
C VAL A 105 4.56 -21.64 -2.59
N ASP A 106 4.54 -20.32 -2.55
CA ASP A 106 3.91 -19.53 -1.50
C ASP A 106 2.39 -19.42 -1.71
N THR A 107 1.68 -20.54 -1.52
CA THR A 107 0.21 -20.55 -1.50
C THR A 107 -0.33 -19.73 -0.32
N PRO A 108 -1.61 -19.29 -0.33
CA PRO A 108 -2.21 -18.61 0.82
C PRO A 108 -2.03 -19.37 2.13
N LYS A 109 -2.24 -20.71 2.09
CA LYS A 109 -2.02 -21.58 3.24
C LYS A 109 -0.55 -21.51 3.72
N ARG A 110 0.42 -21.60 2.81
CA ARG A 110 1.84 -21.54 3.17
C ARG A 110 2.21 -20.17 3.79
N LEU A 111 1.68 -19.08 3.23
CA LEU A 111 1.87 -17.73 3.78
C LEU A 111 1.24 -17.61 5.18
N LYS A 112 0.06 -18.21 5.40
CA LYS A 112 -0.58 -18.25 6.71
C LYS A 112 0.23 -19.05 7.72
N ASP A 113 0.69 -20.24 7.36
CA ASP A 113 1.53 -21.06 8.21
C ASP A 113 2.82 -20.29 8.57
N PHE A 114 3.46 -19.65 7.58
CA PHE A 114 4.67 -18.84 7.78
C PHE A 114 4.43 -17.65 8.71
N SER A 115 3.28 -16.96 8.60
CA SER A 115 2.95 -15.86 9.50
C SER A 115 2.85 -16.31 10.95
N ILE A 116 2.22 -17.46 11.21
CA ILE A 116 2.10 -18.06 12.55
C ILE A 116 3.47 -18.51 13.07
N GLU A 117 4.25 -19.24 12.25
CA GLU A 117 5.60 -19.72 12.59
C GLU A 117 6.52 -18.57 13.04
N ASN A 118 6.34 -17.38 12.44
CA ASN A 118 7.16 -16.20 12.73
C ASN A 118 6.50 -15.18 13.68
N LYS A 119 5.33 -15.50 14.29
CA LYS A 119 4.57 -14.61 15.18
C LYS A 119 4.19 -13.28 14.52
N MET A 120 3.77 -13.35 13.26
CA MET A 120 3.36 -12.24 12.40
C MET A 120 1.90 -12.43 11.93
N ASP A 121 1.06 -13.02 12.79
CA ASP A 121 -0.34 -13.38 12.50
C ASP A 121 -1.35 -12.36 13.07
N GLY A 122 -0.87 -11.26 13.65
CA GLY A 122 -1.70 -10.13 14.09
C GLY A 122 -2.27 -9.31 12.94
N ASN A 123 -3.29 -8.49 13.22
CA ASN A 123 -4.00 -7.67 12.21
C ASN A 123 -3.12 -6.65 11.48
N GLN A 124 -1.96 -6.33 12.04
CA GLN A 124 -1.00 -5.40 11.45
C GLN A 124 -0.21 -6.05 10.29
N TRP A 125 -0.22 -7.39 10.19
CA TRP A 125 0.55 -8.15 9.23
C TRP A 125 -0.30 -8.61 8.04
N LEU A 126 0.21 -8.39 6.85
CA LEU A 126 -0.41 -8.81 5.60
C LEU A 126 0.62 -9.50 4.72
N PHE A 127 0.28 -10.70 4.25
CA PHE A 127 1.11 -11.45 3.32
C PHE A 127 0.38 -11.54 1.98
N LEU A 128 1.10 -11.21 0.91
CA LEU A 128 0.54 -11.12 -0.43
C LEU A 128 1.28 -12.04 -1.39
N ARG A 129 0.52 -12.63 -2.29
CA ARG A 129 1.03 -13.30 -3.49
C ARG A 129 0.20 -12.89 -4.72
N SER A 130 0.79 -13.01 -5.91
CA SER A 130 0.09 -12.75 -7.16
C SER A 130 0.56 -13.73 -8.24
N THR A 131 0.40 -13.37 -9.51
CA THR A 131 1.04 -14.07 -10.64
C THR A 131 2.53 -13.70 -10.69
N GLU A 132 3.34 -14.50 -11.39
CA GLU A 132 4.76 -14.16 -11.62
C GLU A 132 4.93 -12.83 -12.35
N GLU A 133 4.03 -12.51 -13.28
CA GLU A 133 4.03 -11.27 -14.04
C GLU A 133 3.79 -10.05 -13.13
N ASN A 134 2.70 -10.06 -12.36
CA ASN A 134 2.39 -9.00 -11.39
C ASN A 134 3.49 -8.84 -10.33
N THR A 135 4.06 -9.96 -9.88
CA THR A 135 5.17 -9.96 -8.90
C THR A 135 6.41 -9.28 -9.49
N ARG A 136 6.71 -9.55 -10.77
CA ARG A 136 7.85 -8.94 -11.47
C ARG A 136 7.64 -7.45 -11.70
N GLU A 137 6.44 -7.03 -12.10
CA GLU A 137 6.07 -5.62 -12.24
C GLU A 137 6.23 -4.89 -10.91
N PHE A 138 5.68 -5.45 -9.85
CA PHE A 138 5.76 -4.85 -8.52
C PHE A 138 7.19 -4.77 -7.99
N ALA A 139 8.01 -5.80 -8.21
CA ALA A 139 9.42 -5.77 -7.86
C ALA A 139 10.17 -4.64 -8.58
N ALA A 140 9.85 -4.39 -9.86
CA ALA A 140 10.45 -3.28 -10.60
C ALA A 140 10.06 -1.91 -10.01
N VAL A 141 8.81 -1.75 -9.58
CA VAL A 141 8.35 -0.52 -8.89
C VAL A 141 9.09 -0.30 -7.58
N LEU A 142 9.37 -1.37 -6.83
CA LEU A 142 10.14 -1.32 -5.57
C LEU A 142 11.67 -1.24 -5.77
N ALA A 143 12.16 -1.24 -7.02
CA ALA A 143 13.58 -1.41 -7.34
C ALA A 143 14.21 -2.69 -6.74
N VAL A 144 13.40 -3.72 -6.49
CA VAL A 144 13.85 -5.02 -5.99
C VAL A 144 14.26 -5.89 -7.17
N ASN A 145 15.55 -6.20 -7.25
CA ASN A 145 16.05 -7.19 -8.18
C ASN A 145 15.93 -8.59 -7.57
N TYR A 146 15.32 -9.51 -8.28
CA TYR A 146 15.32 -10.92 -7.88
C TYR A 146 15.54 -11.84 -9.09
N LYS A 147 16.22 -12.96 -8.84
CA LYS A 147 16.50 -13.98 -9.85
C LYS A 147 16.48 -15.35 -9.21
N LYS A 148 15.78 -16.29 -9.82
CA LYS A 148 15.83 -17.69 -9.43
C LYS A 148 17.21 -18.25 -9.78
N ILE A 149 17.94 -18.76 -8.77
CA ILE A 149 19.30 -19.28 -8.90
C ILE A 149 19.36 -20.81 -8.78
N SER A 150 18.30 -21.43 -8.25
CA SER A 150 18.11 -22.89 -8.21
C SER A 150 16.61 -23.21 -8.23
N PRO A 151 16.18 -24.48 -8.30
CA PRO A 151 14.76 -24.83 -8.25
C PRO A 151 14.00 -24.30 -7.04
N ILE A 152 14.69 -24.04 -5.93
CA ILE A 152 14.09 -23.66 -4.63
C ILE A 152 14.67 -22.39 -4.05
N ASP A 153 15.58 -21.69 -4.78
CA ASP A 153 16.31 -20.57 -4.19
C ASP A 153 16.39 -19.36 -5.12
N PHE A 154 16.37 -18.17 -4.53
CA PHE A 154 16.44 -16.90 -5.24
C PHE A 154 17.56 -16.03 -4.65
N SER A 155 18.23 -15.30 -5.54
CA SER A 155 18.97 -14.09 -5.15
C SER A 155 18.01 -12.90 -5.27
N HIS A 156 17.91 -12.07 -4.24
CA HIS A 156 17.08 -10.85 -4.28
C HIS A 156 17.68 -9.73 -3.45
N SER A 157 17.33 -8.48 -3.79
CA SER A 157 17.66 -7.31 -2.98
C SER A 157 16.88 -7.36 -1.66
N ASN A 158 17.55 -6.95 -0.57
CA ASN A 158 16.92 -6.84 0.75
C ASN A 158 16.55 -5.37 0.97
N ILE A 159 15.39 -4.98 0.50
CA ILE A 159 14.89 -3.60 0.54
C ILE A 159 13.59 -3.56 1.34
N ILE A 160 13.54 -2.69 2.36
CA ILE A 160 12.32 -2.34 3.08
C ILE A 160 11.86 -0.99 2.53
N SER A 161 10.63 -0.92 2.05
CA SER A 161 10.03 0.28 1.45
C SER A 161 8.89 0.79 2.33
N VAL A 162 8.89 2.09 2.61
CA VAL A 162 7.83 2.78 3.35
C VAL A 162 7.04 3.64 2.38
N PHE A 163 5.72 3.43 2.32
CA PHE A 163 4.80 4.23 1.53
C PHE A 163 3.87 5.02 2.44
N ASN A 164 3.55 6.24 2.03
CA ASN A 164 2.53 7.05 2.70
C ASN A 164 1.11 6.49 2.46
N ALA A 165 0.10 7.10 3.06
CA ALA A 165 -1.29 6.65 2.97
C ALA A 165 -1.90 6.76 1.56
N GLU A 166 -1.31 7.56 0.68
CA GLU A 166 -1.66 7.71 -0.73
C GLU A 166 -0.91 6.70 -1.63
N GLY A 167 -0.04 5.86 -1.06
CA GLY A 167 0.73 4.85 -1.78
C GLY A 167 1.94 5.40 -2.51
N GLU A 168 2.43 6.58 -2.16
CA GLU A 168 3.65 7.15 -2.69
C GLU A 168 4.85 6.71 -1.85
N LEU A 169 5.97 6.43 -2.50
CA LEU A 169 7.20 6.02 -1.81
C LEU A 169 7.74 7.17 -0.96
N ALA A 170 7.80 6.96 0.36
CA ALA A 170 8.32 7.93 1.32
C ALA A 170 9.78 7.64 1.72
N PHE A 171 10.17 6.37 1.78
CA PHE A 171 11.52 5.96 2.17
C PHE A 171 11.85 4.55 1.73
N GLN A 172 13.12 4.27 1.48
CA GLN A 172 13.63 2.91 1.28
C GLN A 172 14.92 2.72 2.04
N GLN A 173 15.10 1.53 2.58
CA GLN A 173 16.33 1.09 3.23
C GLN A 173 16.78 -0.24 2.65
N GLU A 174 18.02 -0.31 2.19
CA GLU A 174 18.64 -1.53 1.70
C GLU A 174 19.60 -2.10 2.76
N GLY A 175 19.71 -3.43 2.80
CA GLY A 175 20.61 -4.18 3.67
C GLY A 175 19.88 -4.99 4.73
N LEU A 176 20.64 -5.84 5.43
CA LEU A 176 20.16 -6.68 6.53
C LEU A 176 20.86 -6.27 7.83
N GLY A 177 20.08 -6.19 8.92
CA GLY A 177 20.63 -5.91 10.24
C GLY A 177 21.32 -4.56 10.38
N VAL A 178 20.95 -3.60 9.56
CA VAL A 178 21.35 -2.20 9.69
C VAL A 178 20.50 -1.49 10.76
N SER A 179 20.86 -0.27 11.15
CA SER A 179 19.96 0.52 12.02
C SER A 179 18.66 0.87 11.28
N TYR A 180 17.53 0.65 11.92
CA TYR A 180 16.21 1.00 11.40
C TYR A 180 15.65 2.31 11.98
N ASP A 181 16.50 3.14 12.58
CA ASP A 181 16.08 4.41 13.19
C ASP A 181 15.40 5.32 12.16
N GLU A 182 16.00 5.49 10.99
CA GLU A 182 15.43 6.32 9.92
C GLU A 182 14.13 5.73 9.37
N THR A 183 14.06 4.40 9.20
CA THR A 183 12.85 3.70 8.77
C THR A 183 11.71 3.94 9.76
N VAL A 184 11.96 3.72 11.07
CA VAL A 184 10.95 3.92 12.13
C VAL A 184 10.54 5.38 12.23
N ASN A 185 11.49 6.32 12.15
CA ASN A 185 11.20 7.75 12.16
C ASN A 185 10.29 8.14 10.98
N LYS A 186 10.57 7.63 9.78
CA LYS A 186 9.74 7.91 8.60
C LYS A 186 8.34 7.28 8.71
N ILE A 187 8.21 6.06 9.22
CA ILE A 187 6.92 5.42 9.49
C ILE A 187 6.11 6.29 10.46
N THR A 188 6.73 6.75 11.55
CA THR A 188 6.09 7.58 12.57
C THR A 188 5.63 8.92 11.97
N GLU A 189 6.51 9.61 11.24
CA GLU A 189 6.20 10.87 10.55
C GLU A 189 4.98 10.74 9.64
N GLU A 190 4.95 9.71 8.80
CA GLU A 190 3.83 9.50 7.86
C GLU A 190 2.54 9.10 8.58
N ALA A 191 2.62 8.28 9.64
CA ALA A 191 1.46 7.86 10.42
C ALA A 191 0.85 9.00 11.25
N GLU A 192 1.65 9.94 11.74
CA GLU A 192 1.19 11.14 12.45
C GLU A 192 0.38 12.09 11.55
N LYS A 193 0.65 12.11 10.23
CA LYS A 193 -0.12 12.91 9.25
C LYS A 193 -1.56 12.42 9.07
N LEU A 194 -1.89 11.21 9.56
CA LEU A 194 -3.21 10.58 9.46
C LEU A 194 -4.14 10.92 10.65
N ASN A 195 -3.86 11.97 11.37
CA ASN A 195 -4.70 12.46 12.50
C ASN A 195 -5.84 13.36 12.01
#